data_907061e475b0022f2aaf799dea578412
#
_entry.id   907061e475b0022f2aaf799dea578412
#
_cell.length_a   1.000
_cell.length_b   1.000
_cell.length_c   1.000
_cell.angle_alpha   90.00
_cell.angle_beta   90.00
_cell.angle_gamma   90.00
#
_symmetry.space_group_name_H-M   'P 1'
#
loop_
_entity.id
_entity.type
_entity.pdbx_description
1 polymer ?
#
loop_
_entity_poly.entity_id
_entity_poly.type
_entity_poly.pdbx_seq_one_letter_code
_entity_poly.pdbx_strand_id
1 'polypeptide(L)'
;MQRYRAGDSGVSEVVGEMLMIALVIVLLSVFSAALYNYLPTDRDPSITVMMTNDTQNITLWHKGGDWVKAEDLSVVIGSGDTSRRIPRGNRNFTLVPKKDVFDLGSNITVRMLQDLQGNESIKLVTPHTVIYTGRINP
;
A
#
# COMPACT_ATOMS: atom_id res chain seq x y z
N MET A 1 -52.32 43.90 -38.10
CA MET A 1 -51.17 43.15 -38.61
C MET A 1 -50.38 42.63 -37.43
N GLN A 2 -50.58 41.38 -37.09
CA GLN A 2 -49.74 40.70 -36.10
C GLN A 2 -48.53 40.16 -36.83
N ARG A 3 -47.33 40.72 -36.54
CA ARG A 3 -46.06 40.13 -36.96
C ARG A 3 -45.74 38.94 -36.05
N TYR A 4 -45.93 37.77 -36.57
CA TYR A 4 -45.43 36.50 -35.92
C TYR A 4 -43.91 36.60 -35.84
N ARG A 5 -43.37 36.75 -34.64
CA ARG A 5 -41.97 36.60 -34.36
C ARG A 5 -41.67 35.09 -34.22
N ALA A 6 -41.48 34.42 -35.34
CA ALA A 6 -41.14 33.01 -35.37
C ALA A 6 -39.67 32.73 -35.07
N GLY A 7 -38.85 33.74 -34.75
CA GLY A 7 -37.43 33.61 -34.51
C GLY A 7 -37.00 33.42 -33.05
N ASP A 8 -37.82 33.86 -32.09
CA ASP A 8 -37.42 33.85 -30.67
C ASP A 8 -37.63 32.50 -29.97
N SER A 9 -38.58 31.68 -30.45
CA SER A 9 -38.85 30.37 -29.84
C SER A 9 -37.77 29.31 -30.17
N GLY A 10 -37.26 29.31 -31.40
CA GLY A 10 -36.23 28.37 -31.83
C GLY A 10 -34.87 28.62 -31.17
N VAL A 11 -34.49 29.87 -30.95
CA VAL A 11 -33.26 30.24 -30.26
C VAL A 11 -33.34 29.86 -28.76
N SER A 12 -34.50 30.04 -28.14
CA SER A 12 -34.75 29.67 -26.75
C SER A 12 -34.69 28.16 -26.52
N GLU A 13 -35.18 27.37 -27.48
CA GLU A 13 -35.15 25.91 -27.42
C GLU A 13 -33.71 25.37 -27.51
N VAL A 14 -32.89 25.86 -28.44
CA VAL A 14 -31.50 25.48 -28.61
C VAL A 14 -30.67 25.90 -27.39
N VAL A 15 -30.88 27.09 -26.85
CA VAL A 15 -30.21 27.56 -25.63
C VAL A 15 -30.60 26.70 -24.44
N GLY A 16 -31.85 26.26 -24.34
CA GLY A 16 -32.32 25.34 -23.31
C GLY A 16 -31.63 23.97 -23.37
N GLU A 17 -31.50 23.40 -24.57
CA GLU A 17 -30.78 22.15 -24.77
C GLU A 17 -29.29 22.28 -24.41
N MET A 18 -28.61 23.33 -24.83
CA MET A 18 -27.22 23.60 -24.49
C MET A 18 -27.01 23.74 -22.97
N LEU A 19 -27.90 24.44 -22.30
CA LEU A 19 -27.91 24.60 -20.84
C LEU A 19 -28.09 23.24 -20.13
N MET A 20 -29.00 22.41 -20.62
CA MET A 20 -29.21 21.07 -20.07
C MET A 20 -27.98 20.19 -20.21
N ILE A 21 -27.33 20.18 -21.38
CA ILE A 21 -26.09 19.40 -21.60
C ILE A 21 -24.98 19.92 -20.70
N ALA A 22 -24.79 21.22 -20.59
CA ALA A 22 -23.80 21.80 -19.70
C ALA A 22 -24.03 21.41 -18.24
N LEU A 23 -25.29 21.46 -17.78
CA LEU A 23 -25.66 21.07 -16.42
C LEU A 23 -25.38 19.58 -16.15
N VAL A 24 -25.71 18.71 -17.11
CA VAL A 24 -25.41 17.28 -17.00
C VAL A 24 -23.90 17.00 -16.90
N ILE A 25 -23.09 17.68 -17.73
CA ILE A 25 -21.62 17.54 -17.69
C ILE A 25 -21.07 17.97 -16.34
N VAL A 26 -21.52 19.09 -15.80
CA VAL A 26 -21.12 19.59 -14.48
C VAL A 26 -21.52 18.58 -13.40
N LEU A 27 -22.74 18.08 -13.45
CA LEU A 27 -23.25 17.12 -12.47
C LEU A 27 -22.49 15.80 -12.51
N LEU A 28 -22.19 15.28 -13.70
CA LEU A 28 -21.36 14.08 -13.87
C LEU A 28 -19.92 14.30 -13.36
N SER A 29 -19.36 15.48 -13.57
CA SER A 29 -18.01 15.83 -13.10
C SER A 29 -17.93 15.83 -11.57
N VAL A 30 -18.91 16.45 -10.91
CA VAL A 30 -19.03 16.47 -9.45
C VAL A 30 -19.24 15.07 -8.89
N PHE A 31 -20.11 14.28 -9.53
CA PHE A 31 -20.39 12.91 -9.12
C PHE A 31 -19.16 12.01 -9.29
N SER A 32 -18.44 12.15 -10.40
CA SER A 32 -17.19 11.41 -10.64
C SER A 32 -16.13 11.72 -9.58
N ALA A 33 -15.96 12.99 -9.22
CA ALA A 33 -15.03 13.42 -8.18
C ALA A 33 -15.43 12.86 -6.80
N ALA A 34 -16.73 12.82 -6.49
CA ALA A 34 -17.23 12.22 -5.25
C ALA A 34 -16.98 10.70 -5.20
N LEU A 35 -17.26 9.99 -6.31
CA LEU A 35 -17.02 8.54 -6.40
C LEU A 35 -15.56 8.16 -6.22
N TYR A 36 -14.62 9.00 -6.68
CA TYR A 36 -13.19 8.73 -6.53
C TYR A 36 -12.78 8.59 -5.06
N ASN A 37 -13.43 9.32 -4.16
CA ASN A 37 -13.17 9.22 -2.72
C ASN A 37 -13.74 7.94 -2.07
N TYR A 38 -14.65 7.24 -2.74
CA TYR A 38 -15.24 5.99 -2.28
C TYR A 38 -14.60 4.74 -2.91
N LEU A 39 -13.62 4.92 -3.82
CA LEU A 39 -12.88 3.79 -4.31
C LEU A 39 -12.13 3.12 -3.15
N PRO A 40 -12.22 1.78 -3.04
CA PRO A 40 -11.49 1.08 -1.99
C PRO A 40 -10.00 1.36 -2.14
N THR A 41 -9.41 1.88 -1.09
CA THR A 41 -7.96 1.99 -0.95
C THR A 41 -7.36 0.59 -1.00
N ASP A 42 -6.16 0.46 -1.53
CA ASP A 42 -5.44 -0.82 -1.55
C ASP A 42 -5.50 -1.46 -0.16
N ARG A 43 -6.01 -2.69 -0.12
CA ARG A 43 -6.12 -3.47 1.11
C ARG A 43 -4.72 -3.76 1.64
N ASP A 44 -4.51 -3.52 2.91
CA ASP A 44 -3.28 -3.94 3.58
C ASP A 44 -3.10 -5.46 3.45
N PRO A 45 -1.91 -5.93 3.02
CA PRO A 45 -1.66 -7.35 2.85
C PRO A 45 -1.73 -8.07 4.20
N SER A 46 -2.50 -9.15 4.23
CA SER A 46 -2.58 -10.02 5.39
C SER A 46 -1.66 -11.23 5.20
N ILE A 47 -0.59 -11.28 5.97
CA ILE A 47 0.45 -12.31 5.85
C ILE A 47 0.66 -12.99 7.20
N THR A 48 0.79 -14.30 7.17
CA THR A 48 1.25 -15.08 8.31
C THR A 48 2.75 -15.27 8.22
N VAL A 49 3.46 -14.69 9.17
CA VAL A 49 4.94 -14.75 9.25
C VAL A 49 5.36 -15.53 10.49
N MET A 50 6.30 -16.43 10.31
CA MET A 50 6.99 -17.13 11.41
C MET A 50 8.42 -16.61 11.51
N MET A 51 8.81 -16.16 12.68
CA MET A 51 10.17 -15.71 12.95
C MET A 51 10.98 -16.81 13.61
N THR A 52 12.19 -16.99 13.13
CA THR A 52 13.24 -17.77 13.79
C THR A 52 14.48 -16.89 13.92
N ASN A 53 15.19 -17.02 15.01
CA ASN A 53 16.42 -16.28 15.26
C ASN A 53 17.57 -17.23 15.65
N ASP A 54 18.74 -16.84 15.25
CA ASP A 54 20.02 -17.39 15.66
C ASP A 54 20.86 -16.23 16.23
N THR A 55 22.05 -16.49 16.71
CA THR A 55 22.92 -15.51 17.40
C THR A 55 23.07 -14.19 16.64
N GLN A 56 23.15 -14.23 15.31
CA GLN A 56 23.35 -13.06 14.45
C GLN A 56 22.36 -12.96 13.29
N ASN A 57 21.45 -13.91 13.14
CA ASN A 57 20.53 -13.93 12.02
C ASN A 57 19.09 -13.96 12.51
N ILE A 58 18.24 -13.18 11.84
CA ILE A 58 16.80 -13.22 12.02
C ILE A 58 16.21 -13.69 10.69
N THR A 59 15.43 -14.76 10.72
CA THR A 59 14.77 -15.30 9.54
C THR A 59 13.27 -15.20 9.70
N LEU A 60 12.63 -14.56 8.74
CA LEU A 60 11.18 -14.38 8.65
C LEU A 60 10.64 -15.27 7.52
N TRP A 61 9.85 -16.27 7.87
CA TRP A 61 9.25 -17.22 6.95
C TRP A 61 7.85 -16.80 6.58
N HIS A 62 7.55 -16.78 5.29
CA HIS A 62 6.18 -16.61 4.81
C HIS A 62 5.43 -17.94 4.91
N LYS A 63 4.45 -18.01 5.78
CA LYS A 63 3.67 -19.23 6.06
C LYS A 63 2.27 -19.23 5.44
N GLY A 64 1.82 -18.10 4.92
CA GLY A 64 0.50 -18.00 4.28
C GLY A 64 0.04 -16.58 4.13
N GLY A 65 -1.04 -16.39 3.40
CA GLY A 65 -1.64 -15.11 3.13
C GLY A 65 -1.21 -14.49 1.80
N ASP A 66 -1.33 -13.17 1.72
CA ASP A 66 -1.08 -12.41 0.51
C ASP A 66 0.43 -12.35 0.20
N TRP A 67 0.78 -12.21 -1.06
CA TRP A 67 2.14 -11.91 -1.48
C TRP A 67 2.40 -10.40 -1.42
N VAL A 68 3.64 -10.02 -1.21
CA VAL A 68 4.08 -8.61 -1.20
C VAL A 68 5.31 -8.44 -2.07
N LYS A 69 5.39 -7.31 -2.76
CA LYS A 69 6.60 -6.97 -3.50
C LYS A 69 7.77 -6.82 -2.54
N ALA A 70 8.86 -7.48 -2.87
CA ALA A 70 10.04 -7.47 -2.02
C ALA A 70 10.69 -6.08 -1.92
N GLU A 71 10.54 -5.23 -2.94
CA GLU A 71 11.05 -3.85 -2.94
C GLU A 71 10.37 -2.97 -1.87
N ASP A 72 9.12 -3.28 -1.53
CA ASP A 72 8.35 -2.54 -0.52
C ASP A 72 8.67 -3.00 0.91
N LEU A 73 9.39 -4.11 1.07
CA LEU A 73 9.65 -4.68 2.36
C LEU A 73 10.88 -4.09 3.05
N SER A 74 10.74 -3.86 4.33
CA SER A 74 11.84 -3.49 5.21
C SER A 74 11.68 -4.19 6.55
N VAL A 75 12.79 -4.56 7.15
CA VAL A 75 12.82 -5.08 8.51
C VAL A 75 13.29 -3.98 9.44
N VAL A 76 12.51 -3.69 10.47
CA VAL A 76 12.84 -2.72 11.50
C VAL A 76 13.17 -3.48 12.79
N ILE A 77 14.35 -3.23 13.30
CA ILE A 77 14.86 -3.84 14.53
C ILE A 77 14.96 -2.74 15.56
N GLY A 78 14.22 -2.88 16.64
CA GLY A 78 14.22 -1.95 17.77
C GLY A 78 14.92 -2.56 18.98
N SER A 79 15.87 -1.84 19.55
CA SER A 79 16.54 -2.20 20.81
C SER A 79 16.52 -0.98 21.73
N GLY A 80 15.70 -1.02 22.78
CA GLY A 80 15.46 0.14 23.65
C GLY A 80 14.92 1.33 22.86
N ASP A 81 15.58 2.49 23.00
CA ASP A 81 15.20 3.73 22.30
C ASP A 81 15.73 3.82 20.86
N THR A 82 16.47 2.83 20.40
CA THR A 82 17.10 2.82 19.08
C THR A 82 16.35 1.89 18.14
N SER A 83 16.04 2.39 16.94
CA SER A 83 15.47 1.54 15.88
C SER A 83 16.32 1.63 14.61
N ARG A 84 16.53 0.49 13.96
CA ARG A 84 17.28 0.37 12.71
C ARG A 84 16.40 -0.23 11.64
N ARG A 85 16.26 0.44 10.51
CA ARG A 85 15.52 -0.04 9.34
C ARG A 85 16.49 -0.65 8.33
N ILE A 86 16.18 -1.86 7.87
CA ILE A 86 16.97 -2.61 6.89
C ILE A 86 16.07 -2.91 5.69
N PRO A 87 16.19 -2.12 4.61
CA PRO A 87 15.42 -2.34 3.38
C PRO A 87 16.05 -3.44 2.52
N ARG A 88 15.31 -3.93 1.52
CA ARG A 88 15.75 -4.97 0.59
C ARG A 88 17.12 -4.70 -0.06
N GLY A 89 17.47 -3.46 -0.36
CA GLY A 89 18.75 -3.12 -0.98
C GLY A 89 19.96 -3.19 -0.05
N ASN A 90 19.76 -3.48 1.23
CA ASN A 90 20.83 -3.59 2.20
C ASN A 90 21.56 -4.93 2.07
N ARG A 91 22.89 -4.93 2.24
CA ARG A 91 23.72 -6.15 2.20
C ARG A 91 23.31 -7.22 3.22
N ASN A 92 22.70 -6.78 4.30
CA ASN A 92 22.27 -7.65 5.39
C ASN A 92 20.88 -8.23 5.20
N PHE A 93 20.18 -7.83 4.13
CA PHE A 93 18.84 -8.32 3.78
C PHE A 93 18.94 -9.33 2.64
N THR A 94 18.55 -10.56 2.88
CA THR A 94 18.54 -11.61 1.87
C THR A 94 17.16 -12.25 1.77
N LEU A 95 16.59 -12.25 0.57
CA LEU A 95 15.34 -12.96 0.24
C LEU A 95 15.67 -14.28 -0.48
N VAL A 96 15.13 -15.37 0.00
CA VAL A 96 15.31 -16.69 -0.59
C VAL A 96 13.93 -17.31 -0.88
N PRO A 97 13.71 -17.83 -2.09
CA PRO A 97 14.53 -17.72 -3.30
C PRO A 97 14.66 -16.27 -3.78
N LYS A 98 15.70 -15.96 -4.55
CA LYS A 98 15.90 -14.64 -5.15
C LYS A 98 14.77 -14.35 -6.16
N LYS A 99 13.79 -13.59 -5.76
CA LYS A 99 12.67 -13.13 -6.60
C LYS A 99 12.20 -11.75 -6.12
N ASP A 100 11.27 -11.18 -6.89
CA ASP A 100 10.79 -9.82 -6.62
C ASP A 100 9.57 -9.79 -5.71
N VAL A 101 9.15 -10.95 -5.23
CA VAL A 101 7.99 -11.10 -4.35
C VAL A 101 8.33 -11.95 -3.13
N PHE A 102 7.74 -11.57 -2.00
CA PHE A 102 7.72 -12.35 -0.78
C PHE A 102 6.37 -13.07 -0.71
N ASP A 103 6.39 -14.37 -0.94
CA ASP A 103 5.23 -15.24 -1.03
C ASP A 103 5.41 -16.52 -0.22
N LEU A 104 4.42 -17.40 -0.27
CA LEU A 104 4.44 -18.66 0.46
C LEU A 104 5.70 -19.47 0.18
N GLY A 105 6.37 -19.88 1.24
CA GLY A 105 7.60 -20.66 1.19
C GLY A 105 8.89 -19.86 1.04
N SER A 106 8.79 -18.54 0.79
CA SER A 106 9.95 -17.66 0.81
C SER A 106 10.34 -17.27 2.23
N ASN A 107 11.58 -16.88 2.41
CA ASN A 107 12.06 -16.34 3.67
C ASN A 107 12.95 -15.12 3.45
N ILE A 108 12.93 -14.24 4.44
CA ILE A 108 13.81 -13.08 4.53
C ILE A 108 14.78 -13.34 5.68
N THR A 109 16.06 -13.34 5.38
CA THR A 109 17.11 -13.42 6.40
C THR A 109 17.80 -12.08 6.54
N VAL A 110 17.84 -11.58 7.76
CA VAL A 110 18.56 -10.36 8.11
C VAL A 110 19.74 -10.73 8.98
N ARG A 111 20.94 -10.35 8.53
CA ARG A 111 22.17 -10.55 9.29
C ARG A 111 22.49 -9.33 10.13
N MET A 112 22.72 -9.55 11.40
CA MET A 112 23.13 -8.52 12.34
C MET A 112 24.64 -8.42 12.42
N LEU A 113 25.14 -7.21 12.66
CA LEU A 113 26.58 -6.96 12.88
C LEU A 113 26.99 -7.21 14.33
N GLN A 114 26.02 -7.28 15.21
CA GLN A 114 26.20 -7.53 16.65
C GLN A 114 25.30 -8.67 17.05
N ASP A 115 25.70 -9.39 18.09
CA ASP A 115 24.90 -10.48 18.64
C ASP A 115 23.59 -9.94 19.22
N LEU A 116 22.52 -10.68 19.00
CA LEU A 116 21.20 -10.39 19.53
C LEU A 116 21.20 -10.58 21.04
N GLN A 117 20.75 -9.57 21.77
CA GLN A 117 20.74 -9.58 23.24
C GLN A 117 19.46 -10.16 23.84
N GLY A 118 18.48 -10.51 22.99
CA GLY A 118 17.25 -11.16 23.42
C GLY A 118 16.15 -10.21 23.93
N ASN A 119 16.24 -8.94 23.61
CA ASN A 119 15.21 -7.95 23.97
C ASN A 119 14.78 -7.08 22.77
N GLU A 120 15.22 -7.44 21.60
CA GLU A 120 14.93 -6.70 20.38
C GLU A 120 13.52 -6.98 19.90
N SER A 121 12.87 -5.93 19.43
CA SER A 121 11.62 -6.02 18.69
C SER A 121 11.88 -6.04 17.19
N ILE A 122 11.28 -6.98 16.48
CA ILE A 122 11.42 -7.14 15.04
C ILE A 122 10.10 -6.84 14.40
N LYS A 123 10.10 -5.94 13.43
CA LYS A 123 8.91 -5.59 12.64
C LYS A 123 9.21 -5.77 11.16
N LEU A 124 8.32 -6.46 10.46
CA LEU A 124 8.29 -6.49 9.01
C LEU A 124 7.30 -5.42 8.55
N VAL A 125 7.77 -4.45 7.79
CA VAL A 125 6.98 -3.28 7.41
C VAL A 125 6.96 -3.07 5.90
N THR A 126 5.85 -2.57 5.40
CA THR A 126 5.71 -1.95 4.08
C THR A 126 5.70 -0.42 4.23
N PRO A 127 5.66 0.37 3.13
CA PRO A 127 5.52 1.82 3.23
C PRO A 127 4.25 2.28 3.95
N HIS A 128 3.21 1.45 3.95
CA HIS A 128 1.88 1.83 4.45
C HIS A 128 1.50 1.16 5.77
N THR A 129 2.04 -0.02 6.06
CA THR A 129 1.60 -0.80 7.22
C THR A 129 2.70 -1.68 7.82
N VAL A 130 2.49 -2.09 9.07
CA VAL A 130 3.31 -3.11 9.74
C VAL A 130 2.65 -4.46 9.55
N ILE A 131 3.31 -5.36 8.83
CA ILE A 131 2.80 -6.70 8.53
C ILE A 131 2.96 -7.64 9.71
N TYR A 132 4.11 -7.58 10.36
CA TYR A 132 4.48 -8.50 11.44
C TYR A 132 5.24 -7.77 12.54
N THR A 133 4.95 -8.15 13.77
CA THR A 133 5.73 -7.71 14.94
C THR A 133 6.06 -8.94 15.79
N GLY A 134 7.33 -9.14 16.03
CA GLY A 134 7.84 -10.18 16.92
C GLY A 134 8.85 -9.60 17.91
N ARG A 135 9.12 -10.35 18.96
CA ARG A 135 10.17 -10.03 19.93
C ARG A 135 11.10 -11.22 20.02
N ILE A 136 12.40 -10.94 20.10
CA ILE A 136 13.40 -11.97 20.34
C ILE A 136 13.34 -12.33 21.81
N ASN A 137 13.16 -13.60 22.08
CA ASN A 137 13.30 -14.12 23.42
C ASN A 137 14.77 -14.55 23.63
N PRO A 138 15.33 -14.27 24.79
CA PRO A 138 16.68 -14.70 25.13
C PRO A 138 16.84 -16.23 25.17
#